data_8c38305cf1a8b52c743771a70c5e0ab3
#
_entry.id   8c38305cf1a8b52c743771a70c5e0ab3
#
_cell.length_a   1.000
_cell.length_b   1.000
_cell.length_c   1.000
_cell.angle_alpha   90.00
_cell.angle_beta   90.00
_cell.angle_gamma   90.00
#
_symmetry.space_group_name_H-M   'P 1'
#
loop_
_entity.id
_entity.type
_entity.pdbx_description
1 polymer ?
#
loop_
_entity_poly.entity_id
_entity_poly.type
_entity_poly.pdbx_seq_one_letter_code
_entity_poly.pdbx_strand_id
1 'polypeptide(L)'
;MDLMPTPEQDAIRDSVRAFLDAELPMSRVRALCGAAGDAYAPLWRAAAELGFFADYALTEQMVLFEELGRALAPGPWLGTVIAAQALAGGTDAAAAAVFGGETRVALCLDPVGGPLTLRSGRLSGTRRAVLGAGLADAFLVVDDAGVLFVPRDAGVRVEATPSLDATNPVGTVTFTDAATTRLPSDAALLRRAAVVLACAEAVGGIARTVEMSVEYAKVRQQFGKPIGSFQAVKHRCADMAVRAEVARSATIYAAVSVRDGAADADFQVSVAKVLCANAYLQNAADNVQNHGGMGFTWECDAHLFVKRSRAFDATIGPRRAQLDSLVAQFRAA
;
A
#
# COMPACT_ATOMS: atom_id res chain seq x y z
N MET A 1 2.95 -24.64 -8.59
CA MET A 1 2.70 -23.20 -8.39
C MET A 1 1.63 -22.79 -9.39
N ASP A 2 0.42 -22.48 -8.94
CA ASP A 2 -0.65 -21.95 -9.79
C ASP A 2 -0.66 -20.41 -9.64
N LEU A 3 -0.58 -19.71 -10.76
CA LEU A 3 -0.51 -18.25 -10.82
C LEU A 3 -1.80 -17.63 -11.40
N MET A 4 -2.77 -18.49 -11.78
CA MET A 4 -4.03 -18.00 -12.31
C MET A 4 -4.97 -17.58 -11.16
N PRO A 5 -5.75 -16.50 -11.32
CA PRO A 5 -6.77 -16.12 -10.36
C PRO A 5 -7.78 -17.26 -10.16
N THR A 6 -8.18 -17.47 -8.91
CA THR A 6 -9.25 -18.40 -8.58
C THR A 6 -10.61 -17.70 -8.68
N PRO A 7 -11.72 -18.44 -8.87
CA PRO A 7 -13.07 -17.86 -8.82
C PRO A 7 -13.36 -17.11 -7.51
N GLU A 8 -12.76 -17.54 -6.40
CA GLU A 8 -12.87 -16.88 -5.10
C GLU A 8 -12.16 -15.52 -5.09
N GLN A 9 -10.95 -15.43 -5.66
CA GLN A 9 -10.22 -14.18 -5.81
C GLN A 9 -10.96 -13.21 -6.73
N ASP A 10 -11.61 -13.68 -7.78
CA ASP A 10 -12.44 -12.84 -8.64
C ASP A 10 -13.68 -12.32 -7.88
N ALA A 11 -14.34 -13.15 -7.07
CA ALA A 11 -15.45 -12.73 -6.24
C ALA A 11 -15.04 -11.70 -5.17
N ILE A 12 -13.86 -11.86 -4.56
CA ILE A 12 -13.26 -10.86 -3.65
C ILE A 12 -13.06 -9.55 -4.39
N ARG A 13 -12.43 -9.58 -5.58
CA ARG A 13 -12.19 -8.38 -6.40
C ARG A 13 -13.47 -7.61 -6.69
N ASP A 14 -14.50 -8.31 -7.16
CA ASP A 14 -15.77 -7.70 -7.54
C ASP A 14 -16.47 -7.07 -6.33
N SER A 15 -16.48 -7.76 -5.19
CA SER A 15 -17.07 -7.27 -3.94
C SER A 15 -16.34 -6.03 -3.42
N VAL A 16 -15.00 -6.08 -3.35
CA VAL A 16 -14.15 -4.98 -2.88
C VAL A 16 -14.28 -3.76 -3.80
N ARG A 17 -14.27 -3.98 -5.11
CA ARG A 17 -14.45 -2.93 -6.11
C ARG A 17 -15.80 -2.24 -5.95
N ALA A 18 -16.89 -2.99 -5.87
CA ALA A 18 -18.23 -2.46 -5.69
C ALA A 18 -18.33 -1.62 -4.40
N PHE A 19 -17.73 -2.10 -3.31
CA PHE A 19 -17.66 -1.37 -2.05
C PHE A 19 -16.88 -0.05 -2.19
N LEU A 20 -15.70 -0.09 -2.79
CA LEU A 20 -14.86 1.11 -2.93
C LEU A 20 -15.46 2.12 -3.90
N ASP A 21 -16.10 1.68 -4.98
CA ASP A 21 -16.80 2.57 -5.91
C ASP A 21 -17.98 3.29 -5.23
N ALA A 22 -18.69 2.62 -4.32
CA ALA A 22 -19.81 3.18 -3.55
C ALA A 22 -19.33 4.08 -2.39
N GLU A 23 -18.39 3.57 -1.57
CA GLU A 23 -18.00 4.21 -0.32
C GLU A 23 -16.82 5.17 -0.46
N LEU A 24 -16.02 5.06 -1.52
CA LEU A 24 -14.78 5.82 -1.70
C LEU A 24 -14.62 6.39 -3.12
N PRO A 25 -15.65 7.04 -3.69
CA PRO A 25 -15.47 7.75 -4.96
C PRO A 25 -14.39 8.82 -4.80
N MET A 26 -13.74 9.22 -5.90
CA MET A 26 -12.60 10.14 -5.87
C MET A 26 -12.94 11.48 -5.18
N SER A 27 -14.17 11.94 -5.24
CA SER A 27 -14.63 13.13 -4.49
C SER A 27 -14.50 12.94 -2.97
N ARG A 28 -14.81 11.74 -2.47
CA ARG A 28 -14.64 11.41 -1.05
C ARG A 28 -13.17 11.21 -0.68
N VAL A 29 -12.35 10.60 -1.56
CA VAL A 29 -10.89 10.53 -1.37
C VAL A 29 -10.32 11.93 -1.16
N ARG A 30 -10.70 12.89 -2.02
CA ARG A 30 -10.27 14.29 -1.90
C ARG A 30 -10.76 14.96 -0.61
N ALA A 31 -11.99 14.70 -0.21
CA ALA A 31 -12.57 15.23 1.03
C ALA A 31 -11.88 14.70 2.29
N LEU A 32 -11.38 13.46 2.24
CA LEU A 32 -10.63 12.83 3.33
C LEU A 32 -9.18 13.31 3.41
N CYS A 33 -8.62 13.92 2.36
CA CYS A 33 -7.28 14.49 2.43
C CYS A 33 -7.18 15.57 3.51
N GLY A 34 -6.39 15.28 4.55
CA GLY A 34 -6.23 16.19 5.70
C GLY A 34 -7.35 16.13 6.75
N ALA A 35 -8.34 15.24 6.59
CA ALA A 35 -9.38 15.02 7.58
C ALA A 35 -8.84 14.35 8.86
N ALA A 36 -9.50 14.58 9.98
CA ALA A 36 -9.21 13.92 11.25
C ALA A 36 -9.64 12.45 11.24
N GLY A 37 -9.08 11.64 12.14
CA GLY A 37 -9.32 10.20 12.23
C GLY A 37 -10.79 9.80 12.30
N ASP A 38 -11.63 10.57 12.94
CA ASP A 38 -13.07 10.28 13.09
C ASP A 38 -13.81 10.23 11.75
N ALA A 39 -13.36 11.00 10.74
CA ALA A 39 -13.93 10.97 9.39
C ALA A 39 -13.75 9.60 8.69
N TYR A 40 -12.76 8.82 9.13
CA TYR A 40 -12.46 7.48 8.58
C TYR A 40 -13.21 6.35 9.28
N ALA A 41 -13.70 6.55 10.50
CA ALA A 41 -14.28 5.49 11.31
C ALA A 41 -15.46 4.74 10.64
N PRO A 42 -16.42 5.42 9.97
CA PRO A 42 -17.49 4.71 9.26
C PRO A 42 -16.98 3.80 8.14
N LEU A 43 -15.99 4.27 7.36
CA LEU A 43 -15.38 3.50 6.28
C LEU A 43 -14.66 2.25 6.83
N TRP A 44 -13.95 2.39 7.96
CA TRP A 44 -13.24 1.26 8.58
C TRP A 44 -14.19 0.18 9.10
N ARG A 45 -15.29 0.55 9.74
CA ARG A 45 -16.32 -0.41 10.21
C ARG A 45 -16.98 -1.13 9.04
N ALA A 46 -17.40 -0.41 8.02
CA ALA A 46 -17.98 -1.02 6.83
C ALA A 46 -17.02 -1.97 6.10
N ALA A 47 -15.72 -1.63 6.05
CA ALA A 47 -14.69 -2.51 5.52
C ALA A 47 -14.51 -3.77 6.38
N ALA A 48 -14.55 -3.65 7.72
CA ALA A 48 -14.44 -4.79 8.62
C ALA A 48 -15.65 -5.75 8.46
N GLU A 49 -16.87 -5.21 8.30
CA GLU A 49 -18.08 -6.01 8.04
C GLU A 49 -17.97 -6.82 6.74
N LEU A 50 -17.24 -6.32 5.75
CA LEU A 50 -16.93 -7.03 4.51
C LEU A 50 -15.69 -7.94 4.61
N GLY A 51 -15.08 -8.05 5.78
CA GLY A 51 -13.96 -8.93 6.03
C GLY A 51 -12.61 -8.42 5.57
N PHE A 52 -12.41 -7.13 5.32
CA PHE A 52 -11.11 -6.58 4.87
C PHE A 52 -9.95 -6.89 5.81
N PHE A 53 -10.24 -7.10 7.10
CA PHE A 53 -9.24 -7.41 8.13
C PHE A 53 -9.29 -8.88 8.56
N ALA A 54 -9.99 -9.75 7.82
CA ALA A 54 -10.00 -11.18 8.11
C ALA A 54 -8.63 -11.82 7.79
N ASP A 55 -8.40 -13.00 8.40
CA ASP A 55 -7.18 -13.78 8.21
C ASP A 55 -7.22 -14.51 6.85
N TYR A 56 -7.03 -13.76 5.78
CA TYR A 56 -6.88 -14.30 4.43
C TYR A 56 -5.43 -14.68 4.13
N ALA A 57 -5.24 -15.61 3.22
CA ALA A 57 -3.91 -15.86 2.69
C ALA A 57 -3.39 -14.62 1.91
N LEU A 58 -2.07 -14.51 1.77
CA LEU A 58 -1.42 -13.34 1.17
C LEU A 58 -1.91 -13.05 -0.27
N THR A 59 -2.26 -14.10 -1.02
CA THR A 59 -2.77 -13.99 -2.39
C THR A 59 -4.16 -13.35 -2.48
N GLU A 60 -5.04 -13.59 -1.52
CA GLU A 60 -6.36 -12.96 -1.40
C GLU A 60 -6.23 -11.52 -0.92
N GLN A 61 -5.35 -11.27 0.06
CA GLN A 61 -5.05 -9.92 0.52
C GLN A 61 -4.42 -9.07 -0.59
N MET A 62 -3.62 -9.66 -1.49
CA MET A 62 -3.09 -8.98 -2.66
C MET A 62 -4.22 -8.44 -3.55
N VAL A 63 -5.28 -9.22 -3.78
CA VAL A 63 -6.45 -8.78 -4.57
C VAL A 63 -7.14 -7.58 -3.92
N LEU A 64 -7.33 -7.61 -2.61
CA LEU A 64 -7.85 -6.47 -1.84
C LEU A 64 -7.00 -5.21 -2.05
N PHE A 65 -5.68 -5.34 -1.97
CA PHE A 65 -4.76 -4.20 -2.12
C PHE A 65 -4.68 -3.67 -3.55
N GLU A 66 -4.86 -4.51 -4.58
CA GLU A 66 -5.03 -4.02 -5.96
C GLU A 66 -6.20 -3.03 -6.04
N GLU A 67 -7.36 -3.35 -5.46
CA GLU A 67 -8.52 -2.46 -5.50
C GLU A 67 -8.35 -1.21 -4.63
N LEU A 68 -7.74 -1.31 -3.45
CA LEU A 68 -7.38 -0.15 -2.62
C LEU A 68 -6.47 0.83 -3.37
N GLY A 69 -5.49 0.32 -4.09
CA GLY A 69 -4.58 1.14 -4.91
C GLY A 69 -5.27 1.79 -6.10
N ARG A 70 -6.18 1.06 -6.76
CA ARG A 70 -7.02 1.57 -7.84
C ARG A 70 -7.88 2.76 -7.41
N ALA A 71 -8.42 2.70 -6.19
CA ALA A 71 -9.23 3.74 -5.57
C ALA A 71 -8.41 4.88 -4.93
N LEU A 72 -7.06 4.79 -4.88
CA LEU A 72 -6.20 5.67 -4.07
C LEU A 72 -6.66 5.75 -2.61
N ALA A 73 -7.10 4.65 -2.05
CA ALA A 73 -7.69 4.58 -0.72
C ALA A 73 -6.76 5.21 0.34
N PRO A 74 -7.23 6.25 1.07
CA PRO A 74 -6.42 6.91 2.08
C PRO A 74 -6.50 6.18 3.42
N GLY A 75 -5.38 6.17 4.17
CA GLY A 75 -5.36 5.64 5.52
C GLY A 75 -4.40 4.45 5.71
N PRO A 76 -4.28 3.95 6.96
CA PRO A 76 -3.29 2.93 7.32
C PRO A 76 -3.76 1.48 7.01
N TRP A 77 -4.31 1.23 5.82
CA TRP A 77 -4.80 -0.09 5.40
C TRP A 77 -3.73 -1.17 5.55
N LEU A 78 -2.54 -0.91 5.02
CA LEU A 78 -1.42 -1.85 5.09
C LEU A 78 -1.08 -2.23 6.53
N GLY A 79 -0.93 -1.23 7.40
CA GLY A 79 -0.61 -1.47 8.80
C GLY A 79 -1.70 -2.26 9.53
N THR A 80 -2.98 -1.98 9.24
CA THR A 80 -4.10 -2.69 9.87
C THR A 80 -4.17 -4.15 9.42
N VAL A 81 -4.00 -4.44 8.12
CA VAL A 81 -4.02 -5.82 7.60
C VAL A 81 -2.81 -6.62 8.10
N ILE A 82 -1.61 -6.04 8.11
CA ILE A 82 -0.43 -6.70 8.67
C ILE A 82 -0.55 -6.92 10.18
N ALA A 83 -1.20 -6.00 10.91
CA ALA A 83 -1.50 -6.20 12.34
C ALA A 83 -2.53 -7.30 12.56
N ALA A 84 -3.55 -7.41 11.70
CA ALA A 84 -4.51 -8.52 11.75
C ALA A 84 -3.81 -9.87 11.55
N GLN A 85 -2.89 -9.99 10.58
CA GLN A 85 -2.04 -11.20 10.43
C GLN A 85 -1.21 -11.50 11.67
N ALA A 86 -0.57 -10.46 12.25
CA ALA A 86 0.26 -10.62 13.44
C ALA A 86 -0.53 -11.03 14.69
N LEU A 87 -1.83 -10.67 14.73
CA LEU A 87 -2.77 -10.98 15.82
C LEU A 87 -3.62 -12.21 15.53
N ALA A 88 -3.44 -12.87 14.37
CA ALA A 88 -4.22 -14.05 13.99
C ALA A 88 -4.09 -15.17 15.06
N GLY A 89 -5.23 -15.74 15.43
CA GLY A 89 -5.31 -16.72 16.52
C GLY A 89 -5.32 -16.11 17.92
N GLY A 90 -5.11 -14.80 18.08
CA GLY A 90 -5.29 -14.08 19.34
C GLY A 90 -6.78 -13.88 19.64
N THR A 91 -7.12 -13.97 20.93
CA THR A 91 -8.51 -13.77 21.41
C THR A 91 -8.63 -12.58 22.37
N ASP A 92 -7.59 -11.76 22.43
CA ASP A 92 -7.57 -10.58 23.30
C ASP A 92 -8.36 -9.40 22.70
N ALA A 93 -8.59 -8.38 23.53
CA ALA A 93 -9.35 -7.20 23.11
C ALA A 93 -8.68 -6.44 21.95
N ALA A 94 -7.34 -6.47 21.83
CA ALA A 94 -6.62 -5.80 20.74
C ALA A 94 -6.89 -6.48 19.40
N ALA A 95 -6.86 -7.82 19.38
CA ALA A 95 -7.20 -8.60 18.18
C ALA A 95 -8.65 -8.32 17.75
N ALA A 96 -9.61 -8.41 18.69
CA ALA A 96 -11.01 -8.12 18.41
C ALA A 96 -11.23 -6.72 17.83
N ALA A 97 -10.58 -5.70 18.39
CA ALA A 97 -10.70 -4.31 17.94
C ALA A 97 -10.10 -4.07 16.55
N VAL A 98 -9.00 -4.77 16.20
CA VAL A 98 -8.40 -4.68 14.86
C VAL A 98 -9.31 -5.38 13.83
N PHE A 99 -9.75 -6.61 14.10
CA PHE A 99 -10.64 -7.35 13.21
C PHE A 99 -12.00 -6.67 13.03
N GLY A 100 -12.53 -6.04 14.08
CA GLY A 100 -13.79 -5.28 14.03
C GLY A 100 -13.68 -3.89 13.41
N GLY A 101 -12.48 -3.47 12.98
CA GLY A 101 -12.27 -2.14 12.38
C GLY A 101 -12.38 -0.98 13.38
N GLU A 102 -12.33 -1.25 14.67
CA GLU A 102 -12.33 -0.24 15.73
C GLU A 102 -10.93 0.37 15.92
N THR A 103 -9.88 -0.40 15.65
CA THR A 103 -8.48 0.00 15.81
C THR A 103 -7.78 0.03 14.45
N ARG A 104 -7.36 1.23 14.04
CA ARG A 104 -6.52 1.45 12.86
C ARG A 104 -5.06 1.37 13.26
N VAL A 105 -4.28 0.57 12.57
CA VAL A 105 -2.88 0.32 12.92
C VAL A 105 -1.96 0.88 11.84
N ALA A 106 -1.00 1.72 12.21
CA ALA A 106 0.08 2.13 11.30
C ALA A 106 1.30 1.22 11.46
N LEU A 107 1.96 0.90 10.34
CA LEU A 107 3.11 0.01 10.28
C LEU A 107 4.41 0.81 10.40
N CYS A 108 5.22 0.46 11.40
CA CYS A 108 6.58 0.96 11.61
C CYS A 108 7.57 -0.13 11.18
N LEU A 109 7.85 -0.23 9.88
CA LEU A 109 8.68 -1.27 9.28
C LEU A 109 10.13 -0.82 9.07
N ASP A 110 10.32 0.41 8.60
CA ASP A 110 11.63 0.90 8.20
C ASP A 110 12.41 1.51 9.36
N PRO A 111 13.73 1.32 9.42
CA PRO A 111 14.59 1.84 10.51
C PRO A 111 14.84 3.35 10.39
N VAL A 112 14.08 4.08 9.57
CA VAL A 112 14.25 5.53 9.40
C VAL A 112 13.89 6.23 10.71
N GLY A 113 14.88 6.82 11.36
CA GLY A 113 14.71 7.49 12.66
C GLY A 113 15.64 6.98 13.76
N GLY A 114 16.39 5.93 13.48
CA GLY A 114 17.38 5.34 14.39
C GLY A 114 16.89 4.12 15.15
N PRO A 115 17.73 3.55 16.03
CA PRO A 115 17.40 2.34 16.77
C PRO A 115 16.26 2.58 17.76
N LEU A 116 15.40 1.57 17.94
CA LEU A 116 14.46 1.50 19.05
C LEU A 116 15.09 0.75 20.22
N THR A 117 14.74 1.13 21.42
CA THR A 117 15.17 0.48 22.65
C THR A 117 13.96 -0.11 23.36
N LEU A 118 13.96 -1.42 23.55
CA LEU A 118 12.95 -2.15 24.33
C LEU A 118 13.54 -2.54 25.70
N ARG A 119 12.94 -2.05 26.78
CA ARG A 119 13.33 -2.39 28.16
C ARG A 119 12.08 -2.73 28.99
N SER A 120 12.08 -3.90 29.59
CA SER A 120 10.97 -4.34 30.47
C SER A 120 9.57 -4.15 29.86
N GLY A 121 9.41 -4.44 28.56
CA GLY A 121 8.13 -4.30 27.85
C GLY A 121 7.77 -2.86 27.49
N ARG A 122 8.71 -1.93 27.58
CA ARG A 122 8.53 -0.53 27.25
C ARG A 122 9.45 -0.10 26.11
N LEU A 123 8.88 0.62 25.14
CA LEU A 123 9.53 1.03 23.90
C LEU A 123 9.91 2.51 23.95
N SER A 124 11.13 2.83 23.53
CA SER A 124 11.61 4.20 23.35
C SER A 124 12.36 4.35 22.04
N GLY A 125 12.22 5.52 21.39
CA GLY A 125 12.88 5.87 20.14
C GLY A 125 11.92 6.48 19.13
N THR A 126 12.37 6.65 17.88
CA THR A 126 11.59 7.36 16.87
C THR A 126 11.54 6.57 15.56
N ARG A 127 10.38 6.58 14.91
CA ARG A 127 10.18 6.13 13.53
C ARG A 127 9.68 7.28 12.68
N ARG A 128 10.29 7.49 11.53
CA ARG A 128 9.92 8.53 10.56
C ARG A 128 9.28 7.90 9.35
N ALA A 129 8.62 8.72 8.56
CA ALA A 129 7.96 8.32 7.31
C ALA A 129 6.91 7.19 7.50
N VAL A 130 6.22 7.19 8.65
CA VAL A 130 5.18 6.21 8.95
C VAL A 130 3.88 6.61 8.25
N LEU A 131 3.45 5.78 7.30
CA LEU A 131 2.21 6.00 6.54
C LEU A 131 0.99 5.87 7.45
N GLY A 132 0.06 6.82 7.34
CA GLY A 132 -1.17 6.84 8.12
C GLY A 132 -1.00 7.09 9.61
N ALA A 133 0.20 7.45 10.10
CA ALA A 133 0.48 7.60 11.53
C ALA A 133 -0.50 8.54 12.26
N GLY A 134 -0.91 9.65 11.63
CA GLY A 134 -1.87 10.60 12.20
C GLY A 134 -3.26 10.03 12.41
N LEU A 135 -3.64 9.01 11.64
CA LEU A 135 -4.94 8.36 11.63
C LEU A 135 -4.98 7.08 12.48
N ALA A 136 -3.81 6.60 12.93
CA ALA A 136 -3.69 5.34 13.63
C ALA A 136 -4.06 5.46 15.13
N ASP A 137 -4.69 4.42 15.64
CA ASP A 137 -5.04 4.22 17.04
C ASP A 137 -4.01 3.32 17.75
N ALA A 138 -3.19 2.60 16.96
CA ALA A 138 -2.08 1.78 17.42
C ALA A 138 -0.98 1.70 16.36
N PHE A 139 0.18 1.15 16.74
CA PHE A 139 1.34 0.96 15.86
C PHE A 139 1.81 -0.48 15.92
N LEU A 140 2.08 -1.08 14.77
CA LEU A 140 2.79 -2.34 14.67
C LEU A 140 4.25 -2.05 14.32
N VAL A 141 5.15 -2.31 15.26
CA VAL A 141 6.60 -2.16 15.06
C VAL A 141 7.16 -3.53 14.70
N VAL A 142 7.82 -3.61 13.54
CA VAL A 142 8.45 -4.83 13.04
C VAL A 142 9.92 -4.54 12.78
N ASP A 143 10.78 -5.00 13.69
CA ASP A 143 12.23 -4.83 13.57
C ASP A 143 12.98 -6.12 13.98
N ASP A 144 14.30 -6.04 14.12
CA ASP A 144 15.12 -7.21 14.46
C ASP A 144 14.90 -7.70 15.91
N ALA A 145 14.32 -6.83 16.78
CA ALA A 145 13.89 -7.22 18.12
C ALA A 145 12.58 -8.02 18.12
N GLY A 146 11.88 -8.10 16.99
CA GLY A 146 10.64 -8.84 16.81
C GLY A 146 9.45 -7.97 16.42
N VAL A 147 8.25 -8.44 16.74
CA VAL A 147 6.97 -7.78 16.42
C VAL A 147 6.35 -7.24 17.70
N LEU A 148 6.09 -5.93 17.73
CA LEU A 148 5.53 -5.25 18.89
C LEU A 148 4.25 -4.51 18.52
N PHE A 149 3.18 -4.75 19.26
CA PHE A 149 1.95 -3.97 19.17
C PHE A 149 1.98 -2.86 20.22
N VAL A 150 1.79 -1.62 19.79
CA VAL A 150 1.92 -0.42 20.64
C VAL A 150 0.64 0.40 20.54
N PRO A 151 -0.24 0.38 21.53
CA PRO A 151 -1.40 1.28 21.57
C PRO A 151 -0.96 2.75 21.57
N ARG A 152 -1.74 3.62 20.98
CA ARG A 152 -1.50 5.06 21.01
C ARG A 152 -1.98 5.64 22.34
N ASP A 153 -1.08 5.64 23.31
CA ASP A 153 -1.29 6.18 24.66
C ASP A 153 -0.39 7.43 24.92
N ALA A 154 -0.29 7.83 26.17
CA ALA A 154 0.52 8.98 26.60
C ALA A 154 2.03 8.82 26.29
N GLY A 155 2.52 7.61 26.11
CA GLY A 155 3.91 7.31 25.70
C GLY A 155 4.16 7.46 24.21
N VAL A 156 3.16 7.76 23.40
CA VAL A 156 3.27 7.84 21.94
C VAL A 156 2.90 9.21 21.41
N ARG A 157 3.87 9.89 20.83
CA ARG A 157 3.67 11.19 20.16
C ARG A 157 3.75 11.02 18.66
N VAL A 158 2.78 11.58 17.95
CA VAL A 158 2.73 11.59 16.48
C VAL A 158 2.80 13.03 15.99
N GLU A 159 3.74 13.30 15.10
CA GLU A 159 3.87 14.59 14.42
C GLU A 159 3.66 14.40 12.92
N ALA A 160 2.76 15.19 12.33
CA ALA A 160 2.55 15.18 10.90
C ALA A 160 3.84 15.59 10.16
N THR A 161 4.18 14.87 9.11
CA THR A 161 5.30 15.19 8.23
C THR A 161 4.72 15.70 6.90
N PRO A 162 5.16 16.86 6.39
CA PRO A 162 4.74 17.31 5.06
C PRO A 162 5.00 16.23 4.01
N SER A 163 3.96 15.82 3.29
CA SER A 163 4.03 14.80 2.25
C SER A 163 3.55 15.35 0.92
N LEU A 164 4.19 14.89 -0.16
CA LEU A 164 3.74 15.17 -1.51
C LEU A 164 2.38 14.51 -1.79
N ASP A 165 2.16 13.31 -1.23
CA ASP A 165 0.92 12.55 -1.35
C ASP A 165 -0.06 12.93 -0.22
N ALA A 166 -1.02 13.80 -0.55
CA ALA A 166 -2.07 14.18 0.40
C ALA A 166 -3.10 13.07 0.65
N THR A 167 -3.17 12.06 -0.23
CA THR A 167 -4.10 10.92 -0.09
C THR A 167 -3.60 9.88 0.90
N ASN A 168 -2.32 9.90 1.28
CA ASN A 168 -1.76 9.00 2.29
C ASN A 168 -0.82 9.78 3.23
N PRO A 169 -1.35 10.36 4.31
CA PRO A 169 -0.59 11.20 5.21
C PRO A 169 0.54 10.44 5.88
N VAL A 170 1.67 11.13 6.07
CA VAL A 170 2.88 10.59 6.67
C VAL A 170 3.14 11.27 8.00
N GLY A 171 3.71 10.56 8.97
CA GLY A 171 4.07 11.12 10.24
C GLY A 171 5.39 10.59 10.80
N THR A 172 5.90 11.31 11.81
CA THR A 172 6.96 10.86 12.70
C THR A 172 6.32 10.38 13.99
N VAL A 173 6.65 9.17 14.42
CA VAL A 173 6.16 8.55 15.65
C VAL A 173 7.32 8.46 16.64
N THR A 174 7.15 9.08 17.81
CA THR A 174 8.11 9.02 18.91
C THR A 174 7.50 8.23 20.05
N PHE A 175 8.20 7.19 20.46
CA PHE A 175 7.90 6.35 21.61
C PHE A 175 8.74 6.82 22.79
N THR A 176 8.12 7.09 23.93
CA THR A 176 8.77 7.49 25.18
C THR A 176 8.24 6.60 26.28
N ASP A 177 8.99 5.56 26.59
CA ASP A 177 8.58 4.55 27.59
C ASP A 177 7.14 4.02 27.31
N ALA A 178 6.80 3.82 26.02
CA ALA A 178 5.48 3.39 25.58
C ALA A 178 5.24 1.92 25.93
N ALA A 179 4.05 1.60 26.44
CA ALA A 179 3.67 0.23 26.74
C ALA A 179 3.56 -0.59 25.45
N THR A 180 4.10 -1.82 25.46
CA THR A 180 4.08 -2.69 24.28
C THR A 180 3.66 -4.11 24.63
N THR A 181 3.02 -4.77 23.67
CA THR A 181 2.81 -6.22 23.70
C THR A 181 3.67 -6.85 22.62
N ARG A 182 4.53 -7.81 22.98
CA ARG A 182 5.28 -8.60 22.00
C ARG A 182 4.36 -9.66 21.41
N LEU A 183 4.32 -9.72 20.08
CA LEU A 183 3.53 -10.73 19.35
C LEU A 183 4.44 -11.89 18.92
N PRO A 184 3.95 -13.15 18.99
CA PRO A 184 4.72 -14.33 18.60
C PRO A 184 4.72 -14.55 17.08
N SER A 185 4.91 -13.48 16.30
CA SER A 185 4.83 -13.50 14.85
C SER A 185 6.22 -13.43 14.23
N ASP A 186 6.38 -14.03 13.05
CA ASP A 186 7.63 -13.96 12.28
C ASP A 186 7.78 -12.58 11.63
N ALA A 187 8.74 -11.81 12.15
CA ALA A 187 9.03 -10.46 11.64
C ALA A 187 9.49 -10.47 10.17
N ALA A 188 10.22 -11.49 9.72
CA ALA A 188 10.68 -11.59 8.34
C ALA A 188 9.51 -11.86 7.39
N LEU A 189 8.59 -12.76 7.78
CA LEU A 189 7.37 -13.03 7.02
C LEU A 189 6.51 -11.78 6.89
N LEU A 190 6.27 -11.06 7.99
CA LEU A 190 5.48 -9.83 7.98
C LEU A 190 6.12 -8.71 7.14
N ARG A 191 7.45 -8.60 7.14
CA ARG A 191 8.16 -7.66 6.25
C ARG A 191 7.94 -8.01 4.78
N ARG A 192 8.06 -9.29 4.40
CA ARG A 192 7.80 -9.76 3.02
C ARG A 192 6.36 -9.48 2.62
N ALA A 193 5.41 -9.85 3.47
CA ALA A 193 3.99 -9.61 3.24
C ALA A 193 3.69 -8.11 3.06
N ALA A 194 4.25 -7.25 3.90
CA ALA A 194 4.06 -5.80 3.78
C ALA A 194 4.58 -5.23 2.45
N VAL A 195 5.74 -5.68 1.98
CA VAL A 195 6.27 -5.23 0.68
C VAL A 195 5.42 -5.76 -0.47
N VAL A 196 4.97 -7.02 -0.42
CA VAL A 196 4.08 -7.61 -1.44
C VAL A 196 2.76 -6.87 -1.50
N LEU A 197 2.10 -6.59 -0.36
CA LEU A 197 0.83 -5.86 -0.33
C LEU A 197 0.98 -4.41 -0.78
N ALA A 198 2.10 -3.76 -0.45
CA ALA A 198 2.40 -2.43 -0.99
C ALA A 198 2.61 -2.48 -2.53
N CYS A 199 3.23 -3.53 -3.07
CA CYS A 199 3.33 -3.75 -4.52
C CYS A 199 1.95 -3.98 -5.15
N ALA A 200 1.07 -4.74 -4.51
CA ALA A 200 -0.30 -4.96 -4.97
C ALA A 200 -1.10 -3.64 -5.02
N GLU A 201 -0.97 -2.78 -3.99
CA GLU A 201 -1.54 -1.43 -4.01
C GLU A 201 -0.99 -0.62 -5.21
N ALA A 202 0.32 -0.69 -5.46
CA ALA A 202 0.92 -0.03 -6.61
C ALA A 202 0.38 -0.57 -7.95
N VAL A 203 0.21 -1.91 -8.09
CA VAL A 203 -0.38 -2.55 -9.29
C VAL A 203 -1.77 -2.00 -9.57
N GLY A 204 -2.62 -1.86 -8.56
CA GLY A 204 -3.94 -1.25 -8.70
C GLY A 204 -3.87 0.19 -9.21
N GLY A 205 -2.99 1.01 -8.63
CA GLY A 205 -2.74 2.38 -9.09
C GLY A 205 -2.20 2.44 -10.53
N ILE A 206 -1.28 1.55 -10.88
CA ILE A 206 -0.74 1.42 -12.25
C ILE A 206 -1.85 1.09 -13.24
N ALA A 207 -2.68 0.09 -12.93
CA ALA A 207 -3.80 -0.31 -13.78
C ALA A 207 -4.79 0.85 -13.99
N ARG A 208 -5.13 1.58 -12.94
CA ARG A 208 -6.02 2.74 -13.03
C ARG A 208 -5.46 3.85 -13.91
N THR A 209 -4.16 4.11 -13.89
CA THR A 209 -3.53 5.10 -14.80
C THR A 209 -3.65 4.69 -16.26
N VAL A 210 -3.57 3.39 -16.57
CA VAL A 210 -3.80 2.88 -17.94
C VAL A 210 -5.25 3.11 -18.36
N GLU A 211 -6.21 2.73 -17.52
CA GLU A 211 -7.64 2.93 -17.76
C GLU A 211 -7.97 4.41 -18.04
N MET A 212 -7.55 5.31 -17.14
CA MET A 212 -7.77 6.75 -17.27
C MET A 212 -7.22 7.29 -18.60
N SER A 213 -6.00 6.89 -18.96
CA SER A 213 -5.37 7.30 -20.24
C SER A 213 -6.15 6.82 -21.45
N VAL A 214 -6.62 5.56 -21.43
CA VAL A 214 -7.39 4.96 -22.54
C VAL A 214 -8.77 5.59 -22.62
N GLU A 215 -9.47 5.77 -21.49
CA GLU A 215 -10.78 6.43 -21.44
C GLU A 215 -10.70 7.84 -21.99
N TYR A 216 -9.74 8.63 -21.54
CA TYR A 216 -9.54 10.00 -22.02
C TYR A 216 -9.18 10.03 -23.52
N ALA A 217 -8.31 9.14 -23.98
CA ALA A 217 -7.89 9.06 -25.38
C ALA A 217 -9.04 8.72 -26.34
N LYS A 218 -10.06 8.00 -25.88
CA LYS A 218 -11.27 7.67 -26.65
C LYS A 218 -12.21 8.86 -26.82
N VAL A 219 -12.32 9.74 -25.81
CA VAL A 219 -13.32 10.81 -25.80
C VAL A 219 -12.75 12.19 -26.15
N ARG A 220 -11.48 12.47 -25.83
CA ARG A 220 -10.86 13.76 -26.11
C ARG A 220 -10.59 13.92 -27.61
N GLN A 221 -11.11 15.00 -28.21
CA GLN A 221 -10.87 15.31 -29.60
C GLN A 221 -9.85 16.43 -29.78
N GLN A 222 -8.98 16.27 -30.76
CA GLN A 222 -8.06 17.27 -31.28
C GLN A 222 -7.83 17.01 -32.78
N PHE A 223 -7.63 18.07 -33.58
CA PHE A 223 -7.47 17.95 -35.04
C PHE A 223 -8.61 17.16 -35.69
N GLY A 224 -9.84 17.36 -35.21
CA GLY A 224 -11.07 16.78 -35.77
C GLY A 224 -11.31 15.31 -35.48
N LYS A 225 -10.53 14.66 -34.57
CA LYS A 225 -10.70 13.25 -34.23
C LYS A 225 -10.24 12.95 -32.80
N PRO A 226 -10.67 11.81 -32.21
CA PRO A 226 -10.18 11.37 -30.88
C PRO A 226 -8.65 11.27 -30.88
N ILE A 227 -8.03 11.71 -29.75
CA ILE A 227 -6.55 11.67 -29.63
C ILE A 227 -5.99 10.26 -29.66
N GLY A 228 -6.77 9.25 -29.26
CA GLY A 228 -6.42 7.83 -29.38
C GLY A 228 -6.26 7.33 -30.82
N SER A 229 -6.66 8.13 -31.86
CA SER A 229 -6.37 7.80 -33.25
C SER A 229 -4.91 8.05 -33.63
N PHE A 230 -4.16 8.86 -32.86
CA PHE A 230 -2.75 9.17 -33.11
C PHE A 230 -1.83 8.09 -32.60
N GLN A 231 -0.86 7.66 -33.43
CA GLN A 231 0.08 6.58 -33.07
C GLN A 231 0.88 6.87 -31.79
N ALA A 232 1.32 8.13 -31.60
CA ALA A 232 2.07 8.50 -30.38
C ALA A 232 1.28 8.26 -29.07
N VAL A 233 -0.05 8.48 -29.08
CA VAL A 233 -0.93 8.21 -27.94
C VAL A 233 -1.19 6.71 -27.79
N LYS A 234 -1.47 6.01 -28.91
CA LYS A 234 -1.68 4.55 -28.90
C LYS A 234 -0.47 3.80 -28.36
N HIS A 235 0.73 4.11 -28.84
CA HIS A 235 1.96 3.43 -28.41
C HIS A 235 2.23 3.69 -26.94
N ARG A 236 2.03 4.92 -26.46
CA ARG A 236 2.17 5.23 -25.03
C ARG A 236 1.19 4.40 -24.17
N CYS A 237 -0.09 4.32 -24.56
CA CYS A 237 -1.05 3.48 -23.85
C CYS A 237 -0.67 1.98 -23.88
N ALA A 238 -0.13 1.49 -25.01
CA ALA A 238 0.35 0.12 -25.13
C ALA A 238 1.56 -0.14 -24.21
N ASP A 239 2.53 0.77 -24.18
CA ASP A 239 3.69 0.67 -23.29
C ASP A 239 3.28 0.72 -21.81
N MET A 240 2.29 1.55 -21.48
CA MET A 240 1.69 1.59 -20.14
C MET A 240 1.07 0.25 -19.76
N ALA A 241 0.33 -0.39 -20.68
CA ALA A 241 -0.28 -1.69 -20.45
C ALA A 241 0.75 -2.80 -20.25
N VAL A 242 1.83 -2.81 -21.05
CA VAL A 242 2.94 -3.77 -20.88
C VAL A 242 3.59 -3.62 -19.50
N ARG A 243 3.89 -2.39 -19.07
CA ARG A 243 4.47 -2.15 -17.75
C ARG A 243 3.54 -2.58 -16.61
N ALA A 244 2.23 -2.36 -16.77
CA ALA A 244 1.22 -2.80 -15.81
C ALA A 244 1.22 -4.33 -15.64
N GLU A 245 1.24 -5.05 -16.77
CA GLU A 245 1.24 -6.52 -16.75
C GLU A 245 2.52 -7.11 -16.16
N VAL A 246 3.68 -6.53 -16.49
CA VAL A 246 4.97 -6.94 -15.91
C VAL A 246 4.97 -6.73 -14.39
N ALA A 247 4.50 -5.58 -13.90
CA ALA A 247 4.43 -5.29 -12.48
C ALA A 247 3.47 -6.25 -11.76
N ARG A 248 2.30 -6.52 -12.35
CA ARG A 248 1.30 -7.44 -11.81
C ARG A 248 1.84 -8.86 -11.71
N SER A 249 2.41 -9.38 -12.80
CA SER A 249 2.99 -10.73 -12.85
C SER A 249 4.09 -10.93 -11.81
N ALA A 250 4.99 -9.94 -11.67
CA ALA A 250 6.04 -9.99 -10.65
C ALA A 250 5.47 -9.99 -9.22
N THR A 251 4.41 -9.22 -8.96
CA THR A 251 3.77 -9.16 -7.65
C THR A 251 3.06 -10.47 -7.30
N ILE A 252 2.34 -11.08 -8.25
CA ILE A 252 1.72 -12.40 -8.08
C ILE A 252 2.79 -13.45 -7.76
N TYR A 253 3.89 -13.46 -8.51
CA TYR A 253 4.96 -14.43 -8.29
C TYR A 253 5.61 -14.25 -6.91
N ALA A 254 5.85 -13.01 -6.49
CA ALA A 254 6.37 -12.71 -5.15
C ALA A 254 5.39 -13.16 -4.05
N ALA A 255 4.09 -12.89 -4.20
CA ALA A 255 3.06 -13.32 -3.24
C ALA A 255 3.03 -14.84 -3.07
N VAL A 256 3.05 -15.58 -4.18
CA VAL A 256 3.06 -17.05 -4.17
C VAL A 256 4.37 -17.59 -3.59
N SER A 257 5.51 -16.97 -3.91
CA SER A 257 6.82 -17.37 -3.35
C SER A 257 6.86 -17.18 -1.83
N VAL A 258 6.28 -16.10 -1.31
CA VAL A 258 6.17 -15.87 0.15
C VAL A 258 5.21 -16.86 0.79
N ARG A 259 4.02 -17.06 0.21
CA ARG A 259 3.01 -18.01 0.71
C ARG A 259 3.56 -19.43 0.81
N ASP A 260 4.27 -19.88 -0.23
CA ASP A 260 4.80 -21.23 -0.34
C ASP A 260 6.15 -21.40 0.38
N GLY A 261 6.69 -20.36 1.01
CA GLY A 261 7.98 -20.39 1.71
C GLY A 261 9.16 -20.71 0.79
N ALA A 262 9.11 -20.20 -0.45
CA ALA A 262 10.17 -20.46 -1.44
C ALA A 262 11.52 -19.89 -0.98
N ALA A 263 12.61 -20.60 -1.25
CA ALA A 263 13.96 -20.21 -0.82
C ALA A 263 14.41 -18.86 -1.42
N ASP A 264 13.86 -18.48 -2.57
CA ASP A 264 14.14 -17.24 -3.27
C ASP A 264 13.09 -16.13 -3.02
N ALA A 265 12.20 -16.29 -2.02
CA ALA A 265 11.12 -15.35 -1.75
C ALA A 265 11.62 -13.90 -1.55
N ASP A 266 12.74 -13.69 -0.85
CA ASP A 266 13.34 -12.36 -0.66
C ASP A 266 13.79 -11.72 -1.99
N PHE A 267 14.33 -12.54 -2.89
CA PHE A 267 14.70 -12.10 -4.24
C PHE A 267 13.46 -11.67 -5.02
N GLN A 268 12.40 -12.48 -5.02
CA GLN A 268 11.17 -12.19 -5.75
C GLN A 268 10.44 -10.96 -5.21
N VAL A 269 10.40 -10.76 -3.90
CA VAL A 269 9.86 -9.55 -3.26
C VAL A 269 10.63 -8.31 -3.69
N SER A 270 11.96 -8.39 -3.72
CA SER A 270 12.82 -7.27 -4.16
C SER A 270 12.61 -6.95 -5.64
N VAL A 271 12.50 -7.96 -6.51
CA VAL A 271 12.19 -7.81 -7.94
C VAL A 271 10.83 -7.13 -8.14
N ALA A 272 9.79 -7.61 -7.46
CA ALA A 272 8.45 -7.04 -7.55
C ALA A 272 8.44 -5.56 -7.16
N LYS A 273 9.09 -5.19 -6.03
CA LYS A 273 9.16 -3.79 -5.60
C LYS A 273 9.86 -2.89 -6.61
N VAL A 274 10.98 -3.32 -7.19
CA VAL A 274 11.71 -2.54 -8.19
C VAL A 274 10.88 -2.35 -9.46
N LEU A 275 10.26 -3.41 -9.96
CA LEU A 275 9.43 -3.36 -11.17
C LEU A 275 8.19 -2.50 -10.96
N CYS A 276 7.47 -2.68 -9.83
CA CYS A 276 6.31 -1.85 -9.50
C CYS A 276 6.66 -0.37 -9.35
N ALA A 277 7.78 -0.03 -8.70
CA ALA A 277 8.19 1.36 -8.54
C ALA A 277 8.51 2.01 -9.90
N ASN A 278 9.23 1.33 -10.79
CA ASN A 278 9.51 1.82 -12.12
C ASN A 278 8.23 1.97 -12.96
N ALA A 279 7.36 0.96 -12.97
CA ALA A 279 6.11 0.98 -13.72
C ALA A 279 5.18 2.09 -13.23
N TYR A 280 5.02 2.24 -11.91
CA TYR A 280 4.12 3.25 -11.35
C TYR A 280 4.58 4.67 -11.65
N LEU A 281 5.87 4.97 -11.47
CA LEU A 281 6.43 6.28 -11.80
C LEU A 281 6.23 6.65 -13.27
N GLN A 282 6.50 5.71 -14.18
CA GLN A 282 6.37 5.94 -15.61
C GLN A 282 4.90 6.04 -16.05
N ASN A 283 4.05 5.11 -15.61
CA ASN A 283 2.64 5.10 -15.99
C ASN A 283 1.89 6.34 -15.46
N ALA A 284 2.16 6.75 -14.23
CA ALA A 284 1.56 7.96 -13.67
C ALA A 284 1.98 9.24 -14.45
N ALA A 285 3.26 9.32 -14.85
CA ALA A 285 3.75 10.43 -15.70
C ALA A 285 3.12 10.40 -17.09
N ASP A 286 3.05 9.22 -17.73
CA ASP A 286 2.42 9.03 -19.03
C ASP A 286 0.92 9.34 -19.01
N ASN A 287 0.24 9.01 -17.90
CA ASN A 287 -1.17 9.36 -17.69
C ASN A 287 -1.37 10.90 -17.71
N VAL A 288 -0.56 11.64 -16.96
CA VAL A 288 -0.58 13.12 -17.00
C VAL A 288 -0.29 13.63 -18.39
N GLN A 289 0.71 13.06 -19.07
CA GLN A 289 1.07 13.46 -20.44
C GLN A 289 -0.07 13.21 -21.43
N ASN A 290 -0.80 12.10 -21.31
CA ASN A 290 -1.95 11.78 -22.18
C ASN A 290 -3.13 12.75 -21.96
N HIS A 291 -3.33 13.23 -20.72
CA HIS A 291 -4.32 14.24 -20.39
C HIS A 291 -3.88 15.67 -20.79
N GLY A 292 -2.59 15.87 -21.11
CA GLY A 292 -2.04 17.20 -21.45
C GLY A 292 -2.16 18.18 -20.28
N GLY A 293 -2.42 19.45 -20.57
CA GLY A 293 -2.55 20.49 -19.52
C GLY A 293 -3.57 20.16 -18.43
N MET A 294 -4.67 19.48 -18.78
CA MET A 294 -5.68 19.03 -17.81
C MET A 294 -5.12 18.07 -16.76
N GLY A 295 -4.20 17.17 -17.13
CA GLY A 295 -3.64 16.18 -16.23
C GLY A 295 -2.85 16.77 -15.05
N PHE A 296 -2.49 18.05 -15.10
CA PHE A 296 -1.75 18.77 -14.08
C PHE A 296 -2.64 19.65 -13.20
N THR A 297 -3.90 19.83 -13.57
CA THR A 297 -4.84 20.67 -12.82
C THR A 297 -5.50 19.92 -11.67
N TRP A 298 -6.02 20.66 -10.70
CA TRP A 298 -6.72 20.07 -9.55
C TRP A 298 -8.07 19.42 -9.90
N GLU A 299 -8.63 19.74 -11.06
CA GLU A 299 -9.86 19.15 -11.57
C GLU A 299 -9.67 17.71 -12.08
N CYS A 300 -8.43 17.35 -12.42
CA CYS A 300 -8.08 16.01 -12.90
C CYS A 300 -7.38 15.20 -11.82
N ASP A 301 -7.74 13.92 -11.69
CA ASP A 301 -7.14 13.04 -10.67
C ASP A 301 -5.77 12.45 -11.08
N ALA A 302 -5.34 12.64 -12.33
CA ALA A 302 -4.11 12.05 -12.85
C ALA A 302 -2.86 12.39 -12.02
N HIS A 303 -2.76 13.64 -11.53
CA HIS A 303 -1.62 14.08 -10.70
C HIS A 303 -1.55 13.40 -9.32
N LEU A 304 -2.67 12.87 -8.80
CA LEU A 304 -2.68 12.17 -7.51
C LEU A 304 -1.89 10.87 -7.59
N PHE A 305 -2.00 10.15 -8.72
CA PHE A 305 -1.22 8.93 -8.97
C PHE A 305 0.29 9.21 -9.09
N VAL A 306 0.69 10.36 -9.64
CA VAL A 306 2.10 10.78 -9.65
C VAL A 306 2.62 10.96 -8.22
N LYS A 307 1.84 11.60 -7.35
CA LYS A 307 2.22 11.82 -5.95
C LYS A 307 2.30 10.49 -5.18
N ARG A 308 1.30 9.60 -5.33
CA ARG A 308 1.29 8.28 -4.72
C ARG A 308 2.47 7.43 -5.21
N SER A 309 2.81 7.46 -6.51
CA SER A 309 3.94 6.69 -7.04
C SER A 309 5.28 7.12 -6.44
N ARG A 310 5.47 8.41 -6.14
CA ARG A 310 6.67 8.92 -5.47
C ARG A 310 6.73 8.49 -4.01
N ALA A 311 5.59 8.53 -3.30
CA ALA A 311 5.52 8.02 -1.93
C ALA A 311 5.83 6.52 -1.87
N PHE A 312 5.25 5.72 -2.78
CA PHE A 312 5.52 4.29 -2.89
C PHE A 312 7.00 3.97 -3.15
N ASP A 313 7.68 4.72 -4.03
CA ASP A 313 9.10 4.54 -4.34
C ASP A 313 10.00 4.71 -3.09
N ALA A 314 9.59 5.57 -2.16
CA ALA A 314 10.37 5.97 -0.98
C ALA A 314 10.00 5.24 0.32
N THR A 315 8.86 4.54 0.36
CA THR A 315 8.33 3.93 1.59
C THR A 315 8.17 2.42 1.46
N ILE A 316 7.98 1.73 2.58
CA ILE A 316 7.73 0.27 2.66
C ILE A 316 8.73 -0.53 1.80
N GLY A 317 9.96 -0.61 2.27
CA GLY A 317 11.07 -1.19 1.51
C GLY A 317 11.47 -0.31 0.31
N PRO A 318 12.11 0.85 0.53
CA PRO A 318 12.48 1.78 -0.53
C PRO A 318 13.19 1.09 -1.69
N ARG A 319 12.87 1.47 -2.95
CA ARG A 319 13.44 0.85 -4.16
C ARG A 319 14.95 0.74 -4.12
N ARG A 320 15.64 1.75 -3.57
CA ARG A 320 17.11 1.73 -3.46
C ARG A 320 17.60 0.57 -2.59
N ALA A 321 16.94 0.35 -1.44
CA ALA A 321 17.30 -0.76 -0.56
C ALA A 321 17.05 -2.12 -1.21
N GLN A 322 15.99 -2.25 -2.01
CA GLN A 322 15.70 -3.47 -2.77
C GLN A 322 16.75 -3.73 -3.87
N LEU A 323 17.20 -2.69 -4.57
CA LEU A 323 18.27 -2.82 -5.55
C LEU A 323 19.59 -3.26 -4.89
N ASP A 324 19.93 -2.67 -3.74
CA ASP A 324 21.12 -3.05 -2.99
C ASP A 324 21.03 -4.52 -2.51
N SER A 325 19.84 -4.96 -2.07
CA SER A 325 19.55 -6.36 -1.71
C SER A 325 19.72 -7.32 -2.91
N LEU A 326 19.17 -6.99 -4.08
CA LEU A 326 19.31 -7.80 -5.30
C LEU A 326 20.79 -7.97 -5.70
N VAL A 327 21.58 -6.88 -5.63
CA VAL A 327 23.03 -6.93 -5.94
C VAL A 327 23.75 -7.82 -4.94
N ALA A 328 23.41 -7.74 -3.65
CA ALA A 328 24.05 -8.57 -2.61
C ALA A 328 23.74 -10.06 -2.82
N GLN A 329 22.48 -10.40 -3.12
CA GLN A 329 22.04 -11.78 -3.38
C GLN A 329 22.69 -12.36 -4.65
N PHE A 330 22.81 -11.57 -5.72
CA PHE A 330 23.46 -11.99 -6.96
C PHE A 330 24.96 -12.28 -6.78
N ARG A 331 25.63 -11.56 -5.86
CA ARG A 331 27.06 -11.78 -5.56
C ARG A 331 27.31 -12.99 -4.65
N ALA A 332 26.30 -13.44 -3.93
CA ALA A 332 26.38 -14.56 -3.00
C ALA A 332 26.02 -15.91 -3.66
N ALA A 333 25.38 -15.89 -4.84
CA ALA A 333 25.02 -17.04 -5.66
C ALA A 333 26.18 -17.40 -6.62
#